data_4125a290ac6ff9489ca8dc6f0b0f183b
#
_entry.id   4125a290ac6ff9489ca8dc6f0b0f183b
#
_cell.length_a   1.000
_cell.length_b   1.000
_cell.length_c   1.000
_cell.angle_alpha   90.00
_cell.angle_beta   90.00
_cell.angle_gamma   90.00
#
_symmetry.space_group_name_H-M   'P 1'
#
loop_
_entity.id
_entity.type
_entity.pdbx_description
1 polymer ?
#
loop_
_entity_poly.entity_id
_entity_poly.type
_entity_poly.pdbx_seq_one_letter_code
_entity_poly.pdbx_strand_id
1 'polypeptide(L)'
;AWFEGGKLNACYNCVDRHVEAGHGDANAIVWEGNDPDESRSFSYTELHTEVQRAANALKVLGIGKGDRVCIYLQMVPELAIAMLACARIGAVHSIVFGAFSAESLISRINDSECKLIITQDTGVRGTKQDIPMKANADMAITQTPSIEHMLVVRRTGGTVAMADGRDVWWHNALGTADAECAPEPMDAEDPLFILYTSGSTGKPKGVLHTTGGYLVYVATSHHYIFDYHPGDIYWCTADIGWITGHSYIIYGPLANRAVTLMFEGVPNYPDFGRFWQVVAKHHVNIFYTAPTALRALMKEGDTWPQQHDRSSLRLLG
;
A
#
# COMPACT_ATOMS: atom_id res chain seq x y z
N ALA A 1 12.73 -14.90 23.61
CA ALA A 1 11.67 -13.99 23.21
C ALA A 1 12.20 -12.56 23.18
N TRP A 2 11.72 -11.76 22.25
CA TRP A 2 12.03 -10.33 22.12
C TRP A 2 10.82 -9.53 22.55
N PHE A 3 11.01 -8.43 23.31
CA PHE A 3 9.94 -7.54 23.76
C PHE A 3 8.83 -8.22 24.57
N GLU A 4 9.20 -9.20 25.41
CA GLU A 4 8.26 -9.96 26.23
C GLU A 4 7.43 -9.04 27.13
N GLY A 5 6.09 -9.17 27.05
CA GLY A 5 5.13 -8.32 27.78
C GLY A 5 4.97 -6.90 27.20
N GLY A 6 5.77 -6.49 26.21
CA GLY A 6 5.63 -5.20 25.54
C GLY A 6 4.44 -5.20 24.58
N LYS A 7 3.73 -4.07 24.49
CA LYS A 7 2.66 -3.84 23.52
C LYS A 7 3.09 -2.75 22.55
N LEU A 8 2.73 -2.91 21.29
CA LEU A 8 2.94 -1.92 20.24
C LEU A 8 1.81 -1.97 19.22
N ASN A 9 1.77 -0.97 18.33
CA ASN A 9 0.92 -1.00 17.15
C ASN A 9 1.73 -0.48 15.96
N ALA A 10 1.68 -1.18 14.82
CA ALA A 10 2.46 -0.80 13.65
C ALA A 10 1.98 0.52 13.06
N CYS A 11 0.67 0.78 13.02
CA CYS A 11 0.13 2.05 12.57
C CYS A 11 0.57 3.20 13.47
N TYR A 12 0.46 3.06 14.80
CA TYR A 12 0.93 4.07 15.75
C TYR A 12 2.40 4.45 15.49
N ASN A 13 3.25 3.46 15.29
CA ASN A 13 4.67 3.69 15.04
C ASN A 13 4.97 4.33 13.67
N CYS A 14 4.08 4.16 12.71
CA CYS A 14 4.21 4.73 11.37
C CYS A 14 3.58 6.12 11.23
N VAL A 15 2.58 6.46 12.07
CA VAL A 15 1.77 7.66 11.87
C VAL A 15 1.61 8.46 13.16
N ASP A 16 0.93 7.92 14.17
CA ASP A 16 0.47 8.64 15.37
C ASP A 16 1.61 9.31 16.11
N ARG A 17 2.69 8.60 16.40
CA ARG A 17 3.83 9.11 17.15
C ARG A 17 4.50 10.32 16.49
N HIS A 18 4.40 10.41 15.16
CA HIS A 18 4.96 11.55 14.42
C HIS A 18 4.07 12.79 14.53
N VAL A 19 2.75 12.59 14.51
CA VAL A 19 1.77 13.67 14.78
C VAL A 19 1.92 14.16 16.21
N GLU A 20 1.97 13.27 17.20
CA GLU A 20 2.16 13.57 18.61
C GLU A 20 3.49 14.30 18.89
N ALA A 21 4.54 13.98 18.11
CA ALA A 21 5.84 14.65 18.18
C ALA A 21 5.88 16.02 17.47
N GLY A 22 4.74 16.52 16.95
CA GLY A 22 4.65 17.83 16.31
C GLY A 22 5.08 17.86 14.84
N HIS A 23 5.13 16.70 14.18
CA HIS A 23 5.50 16.59 12.77
C HIS A 23 4.30 16.34 11.84
N GLY A 24 3.10 16.65 12.30
CA GLY A 24 1.86 16.39 11.56
C GLY A 24 1.77 17.07 10.20
N ASP A 25 2.35 18.26 10.05
CA ASP A 25 2.32 19.02 8.79
C ASP A 25 3.34 18.54 7.74
N ALA A 26 4.27 17.67 8.13
CA ALA A 26 5.22 17.09 7.17
C ALA A 26 4.51 16.11 6.23
N ASN A 27 4.93 16.07 4.97
CA ASN A 27 4.43 15.06 4.03
C ASN A 27 4.81 13.65 4.50
N ALA A 28 3.82 12.74 4.47
CA ALA A 28 4.02 11.32 4.70
C ALA A 28 4.07 10.56 3.38
N ILE A 29 3.08 10.80 2.52
CA ILE A 29 2.95 10.14 1.23
C ILE A 29 2.85 11.20 0.13
N VAL A 30 3.63 11.03 -0.92
CA VAL A 30 3.45 11.70 -2.21
C VAL A 30 3.01 10.63 -3.19
N TRP A 31 1.84 10.79 -3.77
CA TRP A 31 1.34 9.87 -4.79
C TRP A 31 1.44 10.50 -6.17
N GLU A 32 1.93 9.73 -7.11
CA GLU A 32 2.03 10.05 -8.53
C GLU A 32 1.21 9.04 -9.33
N GLY A 33 0.20 9.53 -10.05
CA GLY A 33 -0.72 8.70 -10.82
C GLY A 33 -0.11 8.11 -12.08
N ASN A 34 -0.93 7.29 -12.75
CA ASN A 34 -0.58 6.79 -14.09
C ASN A 34 -0.45 7.95 -15.09
N ASP A 35 -1.37 8.92 -15.06
CA ASP A 35 -1.25 10.17 -15.82
C ASP A 35 -0.21 11.08 -15.12
N PRO A 36 0.77 11.66 -15.87
CA PRO A 36 1.72 12.61 -15.32
C PRO A 36 1.14 13.86 -14.65
N ASP A 37 -0.07 14.23 -15.00
CA ASP A 37 -0.78 15.37 -14.42
C ASP A 37 -1.54 15.03 -13.13
N GLU A 38 -1.64 13.72 -12.79
CA GLU A 38 -2.25 13.26 -11.54
C GLU A 38 -1.21 13.13 -10.44
N SER A 39 -1.32 13.93 -9.39
CA SER A 39 -0.55 13.75 -8.17
C SER A 39 -1.30 14.25 -6.94
N ARG A 40 -1.00 13.67 -5.78
CA ARG A 40 -1.60 14.05 -4.50
C ARG A 40 -0.57 13.84 -3.39
N SER A 41 -0.57 14.73 -2.41
CA SER A 41 0.24 14.58 -1.20
C SER A 41 -0.65 14.43 0.02
N PHE A 42 -0.15 13.69 1.01
CA PHE A 42 -0.76 13.56 2.33
C PHE A 42 0.25 13.93 3.38
N SER A 43 -0.08 14.87 4.23
CA SER A 43 0.65 15.10 5.47
C SER A 43 0.44 13.95 6.45
N TYR A 44 1.27 13.86 7.49
CA TYR A 44 1.07 12.88 8.57
C TYR A 44 -0.27 13.07 9.27
N THR A 45 -0.75 14.30 9.44
CA THR A 45 -2.08 14.61 10.02
C THR A 45 -3.21 14.14 9.11
N GLU A 46 -3.12 14.39 7.80
CA GLU A 46 -4.13 13.93 6.85
C GLU A 46 -4.16 12.40 6.76
N LEU A 47 -2.98 11.75 6.68
CA LEU A 47 -2.87 10.30 6.70
C LEU A 47 -3.45 9.70 7.99
N HIS A 48 -3.16 10.31 9.14
CA HIS A 48 -3.71 9.90 10.44
C HIS A 48 -5.23 9.94 10.45
N THR A 49 -5.81 11.02 9.96
CA THR A 49 -7.26 11.20 9.88
C THR A 49 -7.93 10.16 8.99
N GLU A 50 -7.39 9.97 7.78
CA GLU A 50 -7.93 9.00 6.82
C GLU A 50 -7.81 7.55 7.33
N VAL A 51 -6.69 7.21 7.96
CA VAL A 51 -6.47 5.89 8.55
C VAL A 51 -7.45 5.60 9.69
N GLN A 52 -7.72 6.57 10.56
CA GLN A 52 -8.68 6.40 11.65
C GLN A 52 -10.10 6.17 11.15
N ARG A 53 -10.54 6.96 10.16
CA ARG A 53 -11.86 6.78 9.52
C ARG A 53 -11.97 5.43 8.83
N ALA A 54 -10.92 5.03 8.08
CA ALA A 54 -10.89 3.72 7.44
C ALA A 54 -10.93 2.57 8.47
N ALA A 55 -10.21 2.70 9.58
CA ALA A 55 -10.22 1.73 10.66
C ALA A 55 -11.63 1.59 11.29
N ASN A 56 -12.30 2.71 11.55
CA ASN A 56 -13.68 2.67 12.05
C ASN A 56 -14.67 2.13 11.01
N ALA A 57 -14.50 2.45 9.73
CA ALA A 57 -15.31 1.85 8.67
C ALA A 57 -15.15 0.32 8.61
N LEU A 58 -13.94 -0.19 8.79
CA LEU A 58 -13.69 -1.64 8.90
C LEU A 58 -14.39 -2.25 10.13
N LYS A 59 -14.34 -1.58 11.28
CA LYS A 59 -15.07 -2.03 12.49
C LYS A 59 -16.57 -2.08 12.29
N VAL A 60 -17.16 -1.08 11.63
CA VAL A 60 -18.60 -1.06 11.29
C VAL A 60 -18.98 -2.26 10.41
N LEU A 61 -18.06 -2.69 9.53
CA LEU A 61 -18.23 -3.88 8.69
C LEU A 61 -17.83 -5.19 9.40
N GLY A 62 -17.72 -5.18 10.72
CA GLY A 62 -17.49 -6.38 11.53
C GLY A 62 -16.05 -6.87 11.57
N ILE A 63 -15.07 -6.07 11.14
CA ILE A 63 -13.65 -6.41 11.17
C ILE A 63 -13.03 -5.98 12.51
N GLY A 64 -12.33 -6.91 13.17
CA GLY A 64 -11.63 -6.69 14.41
C GLY A 64 -10.26 -7.36 14.45
N LYS A 65 -9.66 -7.37 15.65
CA LYS A 65 -8.35 -7.99 15.89
C LYS A 65 -8.34 -9.47 15.45
N GLY A 66 -7.34 -9.82 14.63
CA GLY A 66 -7.16 -11.18 14.12
C GLY A 66 -7.99 -11.54 12.89
N ASP A 67 -8.96 -10.73 12.49
CA ASP A 67 -9.67 -10.92 11.22
C ASP A 67 -8.79 -10.62 10.03
N ARG A 68 -8.99 -11.33 8.91
CA ARG A 68 -8.20 -11.15 7.70
C ARG A 68 -8.97 -10.33 6.68
N VAL A 69 -8.27 -9.37 6.09
CA VAL A 69 -8.78 -8.46 5.05
C VAL A 69 -7.95 -8.63 3.78
N CYS A 70 -8.60 -9.00 2.69
CA CYS A 70 -7.97 -9.02 1.37
C CYS A 70 -7.95 -7.60 0.79
N ILE A 71 -6.79 -7.13 0.33
CA ILE A 71 -6.65 -5.83 -0.34
C ILE A 71 -6.21 -6.07 -1.78
N TYR A 72 -7.10 -5.79 -2.73
CA TYR A 72 -6.91 -5.93 -4.16
C TYR A 72 -7.08 -4.57 -4.82
N LEU A 73 -6.04 -3.75 -4.72
CA LEU A 73 -5.96 -2.38 -5.24
C LEU A 73 -4.71 -2.21 -6.10
N GLN A 74 -4.73 -1.24 -7.00
CA GLN A 74 -3.52 -0.72 -7.62
C GLN A 74 -2.77 0.19 -6.65
N MET A 75 -1.67 0.80 -7.10
CA MET A 75 -0.81 1.66 -6.27
C MET A 75 -1.46 3.04 -6.03
N VAL A 76 -2.65 3.04 -5.43
CA VAL A 76 -3.42 4.23 -5.05
C VAL A 76 -3.24 4.53 -3.54
N PRO A 77 -3.42 5.77 -3.08
CA PRO A 77 -3.26 6.12 -1.67
C PRO A 77 -4.12 5.29 -0.72
N GLU A 78 -5.31 4.90 -1.16
CA GLU A 78 -6.25 4.08 -0.39
C GLU A 78 -5.65 2.71 -0.03
N LEU A 79 -4.70 2.19 -0.82
CA LEU A 79 -3.96 0.96 -0.50
C LEU A 79 -3.14 1.13 0.78
N ALA A 80 -2.39 2.22 0.91
CA ALA A 80 -1.60 2.52 2.10
C ALA A 80 -2.50 2.76 3.32
N ILE A 81 -3.59 3.52 3.12
CA ILE A 81 -4.57 3.81 4.18
C ILE A 81 -5.22 2.50 4.67
N ALA A 82 -5.61 1.61 3.77
CA ALA A 82 -6.21 0.32 4.12
C ALA A 82 -5.25 -0.59 4.91
N MET A 83 -3.98 -0.66 4.51
CA MET A 83 -2.94 -1.39 5.27
C MET A 83 -2.80 -0.88 6.69
N LEU A 84 -2.64 0.44 6.83
CA LEU A 84 -2.47 1.08 8.14
C LEU A 84 -3.74 0.98 8.99
N ALA A 85 -4.91 1.06 8.38
CA ALA A 85 -6.20 0.87 9.07
C ALA A 85 -6.34 -0.55 9.63
N CYS A 86 -5.98 -1.58 8.85
CA CYS A 86 -5.93 -2.96 9.34
C CYS A 86 -4.95 -3.08 10.52
N ALA A 87 -3.73 -2.58 10.36
CA ALA A 87 -2.72 -2.60 11.42
C ALA A 87 -3.19 -1.87 12.68
N ARG A 88 -3.95 -0.76 12.51
CA ARG A 88 -4.47 0.03 13.62
C ARG A 88 -5.40 -0.76 14.53
N ILE A 89 -6.30 -1.54 13.96
CA ILE A 89 -7.29 -2.34 14.71
C ILE A 89 -6.84 -3.78 14.99
N GLY A 90 -5.59 -4.13 14.65
CA GLY A 90 -5.07 -5.48 14.83
C GLY A 90 -5.64 -6.51 13.85
N ALA A 91 -6.26 -6.07 12.75
CA ALA A 91 -6.65 -6.94 11.64
C ALA A 91 -5.44 -7.29 10.77
N VAL A 92 -5.48 -8.49 10.19
CA VAL A 92 -4.39 -9.05 9.38
C VAL A 92 -4.68 -8.76 7.91
N HIS A 93 -3.89 -7.93 7.25
CA HIS A 93 -4.09 -7.69 5.83
C HIS A 93 -3.38 -8.72 4.94
N SER A 94 -3.98 -9.03 3.80
CA SER A 94 -3.41 -9.85 2.75
C SER A 94 -3.56 -9.12 1.43
N ILE A 95 -2.44 -8.62 0.89
CA ILE A 95 -2.45 -7.83 -0.34
C ILE A 95 -2.27 -8.73 -1.53
N VAL A 96 -3.11 -8.53 -2.53
CA VAL A 96 -3.05 -9.22 -3.82
C VAL A 96 -2.73 -8.20 -4.91
N PHE A 97 -1.67 -8.49 -5.67
CA PHE A 97 -1.22 -7.64 -6.77
C PHE A 97 -2.37 -7.30 -7.73
N GLY A 98 -2.57 -6.02 -8.01
CA GLY A 98 -3.71 -5.51 -8.79
C GLY A 98 -3.82 -6.02 -10.24
N ALA A 99 -2.79 -6.70 -10.76
CA ALA A 99 -2.85 -7.31 -12.08
C ALA A 99 -3.16 -8.82 -12.04
N PHE A 100 -3.42 -9.40 -10.86
CA PHE A 100 -3.79 -10.82 -10.76
C PHE A 100 -5.24 -11.07 -11.16
N SER A 101 -5.50 -12.30 -11.61
CA SER A 101 -6.82 -12.77 -12.03
C SER A 101 -7.72 -13.12 -10.83
N ALA A 102 -9.01 -13.36 -11.11
CA ALA A 102 -9.97 -13.82 -10.12
C ALA A 102 -9.55 -15.14 -9.44
N GLU A 103 -8.96 -16.09 -10.19
CA GLU A 103 -8.47 -17.37 -9.64
C GLU A 103 -7.36 -17.15 -8.60
N SER A 104 -6.51 -16.16 -8.84
CA SER A 104 -5.46 -15.76 -7.88
C SER A 104 -6.05 -15.18 -6.59
N LEU A 105 -7.15 -14.46 -6.68
CA LEU A 105 -7.91 -13.97 -5.52
C LEU A 105 -8.55 -15.14 -4.76
N ILE A 106 -9.27 -16.02 -5.47
CA ILE A 106 -9.96 -17.18 -4.88
C ILE A 106 -9.02 -18.01 -4.03
N SER A 107 -7.86 -18.36 -4.56
CA SER A 107 -6.92 -19.23 -3.85
C SER A 107 -6.40 -18.59 -2.56
N ARG A 108 -6.11 -17.28 -2.57
CA ARG A 108 -5.57 -16.55 -1.40
C ARG A 108 -6.64 -16.25 -0.35
N ILE A 109 -7.82 -15.85 -0.79
CA ILE A 109 -8.94 -15.56 0.11
C ILE A 109 -9.36 -16.83 0.85
N ASN A 110 -9.48 -17.96 0.15
CA ASN A 110 -9.87 -19.21 0.78
C ASN A 110 -8.79 -19.76 1.72
N ASP A 111 -7.50 -19.61 1.37
CA ASP A 111 -6.41 -20.06 2.23
C ASP A 111 -6.28 -19.22 3.52
N SER A 112 -6.50 -17.90 3.43
CA SER A 112 -6.45 -17.00 4.59
C SER A 112 -7.79 -16.77 5.26
N GLU A 113 -8.89 -17.25 4.69
CA GLU A 113 -10.26 -17.04 5.18
C GLU A 113 -10.55 -15.54 5.42
N CYS A 114 -10.26 -14.70 4.44
CA CYS A 114 -10.55 -13.27 4.54
C CYS A 114 -12.07 -13.04 4.66
N LYS A 115 -12.49 -12.14 5.54
CA LYS A 115 -13.89 -11.76 5.75
C LYS A 115 -14.34 -10.59 4.88
N LEU A 116 -13.39 -9.74 4.48
CA LEU A 116 -13.65 -8.53 3.70
C LEU A 116 -12.62 -8.41 2.58
N ILE A 117 -13.08 -7.91 1.43
CA ILE A 117 -12.22 -7.51 0.33
C ILE A 117 -12.33 -6.01 0.10
N ILE A 118 -11.17 -5.35 -0.08
CA ILE A 118 -11.08 -3.96 -0.53
C ILE A 118 -10.60 -3.99 -1.97
N THR A 119 -11.36 -3.39 -2.89
CA THR A 119 -11.03 -3.31 -4.31
C THR A 119 -11.34 -1.92 -4.85
N GLN A 120 -11.18 -1.71 -6.14
CA GLN A 120 -11.53 -0.46 -6.83
C GLN A 120 -12.46 -0.73 -8.01
N ASP A 121 -13.12 0.32 -8.50
CA ASP A 121 -14.03 0.21 -9.64
C ASP A 121 -13.33 -0.39 -10.87
N THR A 122 -12.58 0.39 -11.60
CA THR A 122 -11.69 -0.06 -12.65
C THR A 122 -10.28 0.50 -12.42
N GLY A 123 -9.30 -0.03 -13.14
CA GLY A 123 -7.91 0.39 -13.02
C GLY A 123 -7.35 0.93 -14.32
N VAL A 124 -6.17 1.56 -14.22
CA VAL A 124 -5.39 2.08 -15.33
C VAL A 124 -3.95 1.57 -15.23
N ARG A 125 -3.30 1.30 -16.37
CA ARG A 125 -1.87 0.94 -16.39
C ARG A 125 -1.22 1.29 -17.72
N GLY A 126 -0.42 2.33 -17.74
CA GLY A 126 0.09 2.87 -19.00
C GLY A 126 -1.06 3.29 -19.91
N THR A 127 -1.10 2.75 -21.11
CA THR A 127 -2.18 3.01 -22.08
C THR A 127 -3.45 2.17 -21.84
N LYS A 128 -3.39 1.16 -20.97
CA LYS A 128 -4.55 0.32 -20.66
C LYS A 128 -5.50 1.06 -19.73
N GLN A 129 -6.75 1.16 -20.16
CA GLN A 129 -7.87 1.73 -19.42
C GLN A 129 -8.84 0.62 -19.02
N ASP A 130 -9.74 0.92 -18.10
CA ASP A 130 -10.87 0.06 -17.72
C ASP A 130 -10.46 -1.38 -17.29
N ILE A 131 -9.32 -1.52 -16.61
CA ILE A 131 -8.92 -2.82 -16.05
C ILE A 131 -10.01 -3.26 -15.06
N PRO A 132 -10.62 -4.46 -15.22
CA PRO A 132 -11.86 -4.83 -14.55
C PRO A 132 -11.65 -5.30 -13.11
N MET A 133 -11.16 -4.42 -12.21
CA MET A 133 -10.81 -4.77 -10.84
C MET A 133 -12.02 -5.27 -10.05
N LYS A 134 -13.11 -4.49 -10.02
CA LYS A 134 -14.36 -4.88 -9.34
C LYS A 134 -14.95 -6.16 -9.90
N ALA A 135 -14.97 -6.30 -11.24
CA ALA A 135 -15.51 -7.51 -11.88
C ALA A 135 -14.70 -8.77 -11.54
N ASN A 136 -13.36 -8.66 -11.44
CA ASN A 136 -12.52 -9.77 -10.97
C ASN A 136 -12.81 -10.12 -9.51
N ALA A 137 -13.02 -9.13 -8.66
CA ALA A 137 -13.39 -9.34 -7.27
C ALA A 137 -14.79 -10.00 -7.16
N ASP A 138 -15.78 -9.54 -7.93
CA ASP A 138 -17.11 -10.16 -7.98
C ASP A 138 -17.05 -11.63 -8.42
N MET A 139 -16.26 -11.94 -9.43
CA MET A 139 -16.04 -13.33 -9.86
C MET A 139 -15.42 -14.17 -8.73
N ALA A 140 -14.42 -13.62 -8.04
CA ALA A 140 -13.76 -14.33 -6.94
C ALA A 140 -14.74 -14.62 -5.79
N ILE A 141 -15.59 -13.68 -5.43
CA ILE A 141 -16.55 -13.84 -4.31
C ILE A 141 -17.53 -15.00 -4.54
N THR A 142 -17.84 -15.35 -5.76
CA THR A 142 -18.71 -16.52 -6.05
C THR A 142 -18.14 -17.83 -5.51
N GLN A 143 -16.85 -17.88 -5.20
CA GLN A 143 -16.13 -19.08 -4.75
C GLN A 143 -15.36 -18.85 -3.43
N THR A 144 -15.62 -17.74 -2.74
CA THR A 144 -14.98 -17.39 -1.45
C THR A 144 -16.04 -17.09 -0.39
N PRO A 145 -16.65 -18.12 0.20
CA PRO A 145 -17.82 -17.97 1.10
C PRO A 145 -17.50 -17.26 2.41
N SER A 146 -16.23 -17.03 2.74
CA SER A 146 -15.83 -16.27 3.93
C SER A 146 -15.98 -14.76 3.77
N ILE A 147 -16.10 -14.23 2.53
CA ILE A 147 -16.28 -12.81 2.28
C ILE A 147 -17.70 -12.37 2.62
N GLU A 148 -17.82 -11.50 3.59
CA GLU A 148 -19.08 -10.91 4.05
C GLU A 148 -19.34 -9.55 3.39
N HIS A 149 -18.29 -8.73 3.20
CA HIS A 149 -18.40 -7.37 2.68
C HIS A 149 -17.30 -7.05 1.66
N MET A 150 -17.59 -6.05 0.81
CA MET A 150 -16.65 -5.49 -0.15
C MET A 150 -16.65 -3.96 -0.04
N LEU A 151 -15.47 -3.36 0.20
CA LEU A 151 -15.24 -1.93 0.05
C LEU A 151 -14.70 -1.62 -1.35
N VAL A 152 -15.29 -0.64 -2.03
CA VAL A 152 -14.95 -0.29 -3.41
C VAL A 152 -14.44 1.15 -3.49
N VAL A 153 -13.19 1.32 -3.87
CA VAL A 153 -12.57 2.62 -4.14
C VAL A 153 -13.01 3.11 -5.53
N ARG A 154 -13.40 4.38 -5.63
CA ARG A 154 -13.68 5.01 -6.92
C ARG A 154 -12.39 5.61 -7.47
N ARG A 155 -11.68 4.84 -8.32
CA ARG A 155 -10.41 5.29 -8.92
C ARG A 155 -10.63 6.00 -10.25
N THR A 156 -11.38 5.38 -11.16
CA THR A 156 -11.56 5.90 -12.52
C THR A 156 -12.94 6.53 -12.74
N GLY A 157 -13.89 6.25 -11.86
CA GLY A 157 -15.30 6.63 -12.03
C GLY A 157 -16.05 5.70 -12.99
N GLY A 158 -15.45 4.54 -13.34
CA GLY A 158 -16.08 3.53 -14.18
C GLY A 158 -17.38 3.01 -13.57
N THR A 159 -18.34 2.68 -14.42
CA THR A 159 -19.60 2.07 -13.98
C THR A 159 -19.39 0.62 -13.62
N VAL A 160 -19.68 0.26 -12.37
CA VAL A 160 -19.57 -1.11 -11.84
C VAL A 160 -20.83 -1.52 -11.12
N ALA A 161 -21.13 -2.82 -11.12
CA ALA A 161 -22.23 -3.35 -10.33
C ALA A 161 -21.89 -3.28 -8.83
N MET A 162 -22.86 -2.88 -8.02
CA MET A 162 -22.77 -2.86 -6.56
C MET A 162 -23.89 -3.73 -6.00
N ALA A 163 -23.56 -4.77 -5.26
CA ALA A 163 -24.53 -5.66 -4.63
C ALA A 163 -25.01 -5.06 -3.30
N ASP A 164 -26.31 -4.86 -3.17
CA ASP A 164 -26.93 -4.32 -1.97
C ASP A 164 -26.61 -5.18 -0.73
N GLY A 165 -26.29 -4.53 0.38
CA GLY A 165 -25.98 -5.17 1.66
C GLY A 165 -24.57 -5.78 1.74
N ARG A 166 -23.88 -5.97 0.62
CA ARG A 166 -22.49 -6.49 0.57
C ARG A 166 -21.47 -5.41 0.21
N ASP A 167 -21.75 -4.63 -0.85
CA ASP A 167 -20.79 -3.71 -1.43
C ASP A 167 -21.04 -2.28 -0.93
N VAL A 168 -19.98 -1.63 -0.48
CA VAL A 168 -20.01 -0.25 0.00
C VAL A 168 -18.92 0.56 -0.69
N TRP A 169 -19.26 1.76 -1.16
CA TRP A 169 -18.26 2.68 -1.65
C TRP A 169 -17.34 3.14 -0.52
N TRP A 170 -16.02 3.10 -0.74
CA TRP A 170 -15.01 3.52 0.23
C TRP A 170 -15.30 4.92 0.82
N HIS A 171 -15.54 5.90 -0.04
CA HIS A 171 -15.80 7.26 0.39
C HIS A 171 -17.10 7.41 1.21
N ASN A 172 -18.13 6.59 0.96
CA ASN A 172 -19.35 6.60 1.76
C ASN A 172 -19.08 5.98 3.15
N ALA A 173 -18.35 4.87 3.20
CA ALA A 173 -18.00 4.23 4.47
C ALA A 173 -17.17 5.17 5.36
N LEU A 174 -16.16 5.84 4.80
CA LEU A 174 -15.32 6.79 5.55
C LEU A 174 -16.10 8.07 5.94
N GLY A 175 -17.00 8.54 5.07
CA GLY A 175 -17.79 9.74 5.32
C GLY A 175 -18.77 9.62 6.50
N THR A 176 -19.16 8.41 6.86
CA THR A 176 -20.04 8.12 8.00
C THR A 176 -19.31 7.56 9.22
N ALA A 177 -18.02 7.25 9.11
CA ALA A 177 -17.22 6.69 10.20
C ALA A 177 -16.76 7.77 11.18
N ASP A 178 -16.64 7.37 12.45
CA ASP A 178 -16.07 8.23 13.49
C ASP A 178 -14.64 8.65 13.12
N ALA A 179 -14.29 9.87 13.49
CA ALA A 179 -12.98 10.46 13.18
C ALA A 179 -11.86 9.90 14.09
N GLU A 180 -12.19 9.39 15.27
CA GLU A 180 -11.22 8.91 16.24
C GLU A 180 -11.28 7.37 16.36
N CYS A 181 -10.13 6.73 16.26
CA CYS A 181 -9.98 5.29 16.44
C CYS A 181 -8.67 5.02 17.17
N ALA A 182 -8.73 4.63 18.44
CA ALA A 182 -7.54 4.26 19.19
C ALA A 182 -6.81 3.04 18.56
N PRO A 183 -5.47 3.03 18.54
CA PRO A 183 -4.72 1.89 18.05
C PRO A 183 -4.82 0.70 19.02
N GLU A 184 -5.10 -0.49 18.47
CA GLU A 184 -5.16 -1.73 19.26
C GLU A 184 -3.77 -2.10 19.80
N PRO A 185 -3.62 -2.35 21.11
CA PRO A 185 -2.35 -2.82 21.67
C PRO A 185 -2.07 -4.27 21.27
N MET A 186 -1.04 -4.46 20.44
CA MET A 186 -0.63 -5.76 19.91
C MET A 186 0.59 -6.32 20.64
N ASP A 187 0.65 -7.62 20.81
CA ASP A 187 1.89 -8.31 21.18
C ASP A 187 2.88 -8.31 20.01
N ALA A 188 4.17 -8.39 20.30
CA ALA A 188 5.19 -8.42 19.26
C ALA A 188 5.02 -9.59 18.28
N GLU A 189 4.49 -10.71 18.74
CA GLU A 189 4.22 -11.91 17.94
C GLU A 189 2.80 -11.95 17.34
N ASP A 190 1.95 -10.96 17.61
CA ASP A 190 0.64 -10.89 16.97
C ASP A 190 0.81 -10.72 15.44
N PRO A 191 -0.01 -11.42 14.63
CA PRO A 191 0.01 -11.30 13.18
C PRO A 191 -0.22 -9.85 12.69
N LEU A 192 0.56 -9.43 11.69
CA LEU A 192 0.41 -8.16 11.01
C LEU A 192 -0.15 -8.33 9.59
N PHE A 193 0.45 -9.23 8.82
CA PHE A 193 -0.01 -9.51 7.47
C PHE A 193 0.38 -10.91 6.98
N ILE A 194 -0.33 -11.36 5.95
CA ILE A 194 -0.02 -12.58 5.20
C ILE A 194 0.36 -12.18 3.77
N LEU A 195 1.53 -12.59 3.32
CA LEU A 195 1.97 -12.36 1.96
C LEU A 195 2.25 -13.68 1.25
N TYR A 196 1.69 -13.84 0.06
CA TYR A 196 1.79 -15.05 -0.72
C TYR A 196 2.98 -15.04 -1.66
N THR A 197 3.77 -16.11 -1.61
CA THR A 197 4.86 -16.38 -2.55
C THR A 197 4.40 -17.39 -3.61
N SER A 198 5.10 -17.43 -4.76
CA SER A 198 4.77 -18.34 -5.87
C SER A 198 4.86 -19.84 -5.52
N GLY A 199 5.52 -20.20 -4.42
CA GLY A 199 5.69 -21.58 -3.98
C GLY A 199 6.38 -22.50 -5.00
N SER A 200 7.22 -23.41 -4.53
CA SER A 200 7.90 -24.40 -5.40
C SER A 200 6.96 -25.47 -5.99
N THR A 201 5.75 -25.59 -5.43
CA THR A 201 4.74 -26.62 -5.81
C THR A 201 3.61 -26.08 -6.71
N GLY A 202 3.72 -24.85 -7.20
CA GLY A 202 2.70 -24.20 -8.02
C GLY A 202 1.53 -23.58 -7.24
N LYS A 203 1.28 -23.98 -6.00
CA LYS A 203 0.30 -23.31 -5.13
C LYS A 203 0.95 -22.18 -4.36
N PRO A 204 0.34 -20.97 -4.31
CA PRO A 204 0.82 -19.88 -3.47
C PRO A 204 0.91 -20.34 -2.01
N LYS A 205 1.98 -19.92 -1.33
CA LYS A 205 2.18 -20.17 0.11
C LYS A 205 2.11 -18.87 0.85
N GLY A 206 1.20 -18.77 1.84
CA GLY A 206 1.08 -17.62 2.73
C GLY A 206 2.21 -17.60 3.75
N VAL A 207 2.97 -16.51 3.79
CA VAL A 207 3.97 -16.24 4.81
C VAL A 207 3.36 -15.25 5.79
N LEU A 208 3.21 -15.68 7.05
CA LEU A 208 2.73 -14.83 8.13
C LEU A 208 3.88 -14.00 8.69
N HIS A 209 3.69 -12.69 8.74
CA HIS A 209 4.60 -11.75 9.37
C HIS A 209 3.99 -11.23 10.66
N THR A 210 4.79 -11.21 11.74
CA THR A 210 4.38 -10.71 13.06
C THR A 210 4.81 -9.26 13.26
N THR A 211 4.15 -8.55 14.18
CA THR A 211 4.21 -7.10 14.28
C THR A 211 5.58 -6.57 14.72
N GLY A 212 6.11 -7.05 15.85
CA GLY A 212 7.28 -6.43 16.49
C GLY A 212 8.57 -6.65 15.73
N GLY A 213 8.93 -7.90 15.45
CA GLY A 213 10.17 -8.25 14.77
C GLY A 213 10.25 -7.68 13.36
N TYR A 214 9.13 -7.73 12.62
CA TYR A 214 9.06 -7.15 11.29
C TYR A 214 9.27 -5.63 11.32
N LEU A 215 8.58 -4.91 12.21
CA LEU A 215 8.68 -3.45 12.27
C LEU A 215 10.09 -2.98 12.64
N VAL A 216 10.75 -3.65 13.60
CA VAL A 216 12.15 -3.37 13.95
C VAL A 216 13.06 -3.58 12.75
N TYR A 217 12.91 -4.71 12.05
CA TYR A 217 13.72 -5.01 10.87
C TYR A 217 13.57 -3.95 9.78
N VAL A 218 12.34 -3.61 9.39
CA VAL A 218 12.12 -2.68 8.28
C VAL A 218 12.52 -1.25 8.63
N ALA A 219 12.28 -0.81 9.87
CA ALA A 219 12.71 0.51 10.32
C ALA A 219 14.24 0.63 10.34
N THR A 220 14.92 -0.37 10.89
CA THR A 220 16.39 -0.40 10.98
C THR A 220 17.03 -0.49 9.60
N SER A 221 16.58 -1.41 8.75
CA SER A 221 17.14 -1.60 7.42
C SER A 221 16.86 -0.38 6.51
N HIS A 222 15.67 0.22 6.57
CA HIS A 222 15.39 1.44 5.82
C HIS A 222 16.32 2.58 6.25
N HIS A 223 16.51 2.77 7.55
CA HIS A 223 17.37 3.86 8.05
C HIS A 223 18.83 3.70 7.60
N TYR A 224 19.42 2.52 7.81
CA TYR A 224 20.85 2.31 7.59
C TYR A 224 21.22 1.99 6.13
N ILE A 225 20.41 1.17 5.43
CA ILE A 225 20.76 0.74 4.07
C ILE A 225 20.56 1.88 3.07
N PHE A 226 19.47 2.66 3.25
CA PHE A 226 19.19 3.80 2.36
C PHE A 226 19.79 5.11 2.86
N ASP A 227 20.52 5.09 3.97
CA ASP A 227 21.15 6.29 4.54
C ASP A 227 20.16 7.47 4.56
N TYR A 228 18.93 7.19 5.05
CA TYR A 228 17.84 8.14 5.04
C TYR A 228 18.11 9.32 5.97
N HIS A 229 17.97 10.53 5.45
CA HIS A 229 18.04 11.77 6.21
C HIS A 229 16.66 12.45 6.28
N PRO A 230 16.33 13.13 7.41
CA PRO A 230 15.09 13.88 7.53
C PRO A 230 14.92 14.91 6.40
N GLY A 231 13.80 14.82 5.69
CA GLY A 231 13.51 15.68 4.55
C GLY A 231 13.80 15.06 3.18
N ASP A 232 14.50 13.93 3.12
CA ASP A 232 14.65 13.19 1.88
C ASP A 232 13.31 12.67 1.37
N ILE A 233 13.09 12.80 0.07
CA ILE A 233 12.00 12.11 -0.63
C ILE A 233 12.52 10.77 -1.12
N TYR A 234 11.94 9.72 -0.54
CA TYR A 234 12.30 8.34 -0.82
C TYR A 234 11.30 7.73 -1.80
N TRP A 235 11.78 7.12 -2.86
CA TRP A 235 10.96 6.44 -3.86
C TRP A 235 11.42 5.01 -4.09
N CYS A 236 10.55 4.06 -3.77
CA CYS A 236 10.69 2.65 -4.15
C CYS A 236 9.68 2.32 -5.27
N THR A 237 10.16 1.79 -6.39
CA THR A 237 9.32 1.46 -7.55
C THR A 237 8.69 0.07 -7.51
N ALA A 238 8.82 -0.64 -6.40
CA ALA A 238 8.16 -1.92 -6.21
C ALA A 238 6.63 -1.73 -6.12
N ASP A 239 5.90 -2.80 -6.38
CA ASP A 239 4.48 -2.87 -6.06
C ASP A 239 4.29 -3.36 -4.62
N ILE A 240 3.30 -2.81 -3.91
CA ILE A 240 3.00 -3.20 -2.52
C ILE A 240 2.51 -4.65 -2.43
N GLY A 241 2.01 -5.23 -3.51
CA GLY A 241 1.70 -6.67 -3.58
C GLY A 241 2.90 -7.61 -3.34
N TRP A 242 4.12 -7.06 -3.22
CA TRP A 242 5.36 -7.78 -2.91
C TRP A 242 5.94 -7.34 -1.57
N ILE A 243 6.78 -8.19 -0.96
CA ILE A 243 7.41 -7.87 0.34
C ILE A 243 8.23 -6.58 0.30
N THR A 244 8.87 -6.29 -0.83
CA THR A 244 9.63 -5.04 -1.01
C THR A 244 8.72 -3.81 -0.87
N GLY A 245 7.52 -3.85 -1.44
CA GLY A 245 6.57 -2.75 -1.32
C GLY A 245 6.02 -2.59 0.10
N HIS A 246 5.65 -3.68 0.79
CA HIS A 246 5.27 -3.63 2.20
C HIS A 246 6.36 -2.98 3.04
N SER A 247 7.60 -3.45 2.88
CA SER A 247 8.74 -3.08 3.72
C SER A 247 9.27 -1.67 3.41
N TYR A 248 9.36 -1.33 2.12
CA TYR A 248 10.12 -0.16 1.67
C TYR A 248 9.28 0.86 0.86
N ILE A 249 7.94 0.74 0.89
CA ILE A 249 7.04 1.84 0.51
C ILE A 249 6.27 2.31 1.74
N ILE A 250 5.80 1.38 2.58
CA ILE A 250 4.91 1.71 3.71
C ILE A 250 5.63 1.64 5.05
N TYR A 251 5.88 0.44 5.59
CA TYR A 251 6.26 0.28 6.99
C TYR A 251 7.63 0.88 7.35
N GLY A 252 8.67 0.61 6.56
CA GLY A 252 10.02 1.11 6.83
C GLY A 252 10.13 2.63 6.72
N PRO A 253 9.72 3.23 5.58
CA PRO A 253 9.74 4.67 5.41
C PRO A 253 8.90 5.41 6.45
N LEU A 254 7.64 5.01 6.65
CA LEU A 254 6.75 5.70 7.59
C LEU A 254 7.19 5.52 9.05
N ALA A 255 7.74 4.36 9.43
CA ALA A 255 8.34 4.19 10.75
C ALA A 255 9.53 5.14 10.99
N ASN A 256 10.23 5.57 9.97
CA ASN A 256 11.33 6.54 10.05
C ASN A 256 10.90 7.99 9.76
N ARG A 257 9.60 8.27 9.68
CA ARG A 257 9.07 9.59 9.32
C ARG A 257 9.59 10.07 7.95
N ALA A 258 9.74 9.16 7.01
CA ALA A 258 10.14 9.51 5.66
C ALA A 258 8.95 10.04 4.85
N VAL A 259 9.27 10.85 3.83
CA VAL A 259 8.34 11.13 2.74
C VAL A 259 8.47 10.00 1.73
N THR A 260 7.48 9.13 1.65
CA THR A 260 7.48 8.02 0.69
C THR A 260 6.69 8.38 -0.56
N LEU A 261 7.28 8.15 -1.74
CA LEU A 261 6.60 8.35 -3.01
C LEU A 261 5.99 7.03 -3.48
N MET A 262 4.69 7.04 -3.72
CA MET A 262 3.93 5.95 -4.31
C MET A 262 3.64 6.25 -5.78
N PHE A 263 3.94 5.32 -6.67
CA PHE A 263 3.78 5.48 -8.10
C PHE A 263 2.82 4.44 -8.68
N GLU A 264 1.69 4.88 -9.24
CA GLU A 264 0.70 4.00 -9.87
C GLU A 264 1.07 3.64 -11.33
N GLY A 265 1.88 4.47 -11.98
CA GLY A 265 2.20 4.34 -13.38
C GLY A 265 3.15 3.18 -13.74
N VAL A 266 3.61 3.22 -14.97
CA VAL A 266 4.64 2.29 -15.50
C VAL A 266 5.83 3.06 -16.04
N PRO A 267 7.03 2.45 -16.11
CA PRO A 267 8.27 3.18 -16.45
C PRO A 267 8.32 3.71 -17.89
N ASN A 268 7.43 3.25 -18.76
CA ASN A 268 7.41 3.54 -20.19
C ASN A 268 6.12 4.24 -20.65
N TYR A 269 5.39 4.91 -19.76
CA TYR A 269 4.22 5.69 -20.11
C TYR A 269 4.25 7.07 -19.43
N PRO A 270 4.05 8.16 -20.19
CA PRO A 270 3.75 8.22 -21.64
C PRO A 270 4.93 7.86 -22.53
N ASP A 271 6.15 7.90 -22.00
CA ASP A 271 7.41 7.55 -22.68
C ASP A 271 8.44 6.98 -21.69
N PHE A 272 9.62 6.62 -22.19
CA PHE A 272 10.69 6.03 -21.36
C PHE A 272 11.43 7.04 -20.47
N GLY A 273 11.07 8.31 -20.52
CA GLY A 273 11.51 9.35 -19.59
C GLY A 273 10.74 9.38 -18.27
N ARG A 274 9.66 8.61 -18.16
CA ARG A 274 8.69 8.71 -17.04
C ARG A 274 9.32 8.64 -15.65
N PHE A 275 10.23 7.73 -15.40
CA PHE A 275 10.91 7.64 -14.10
C PHE A 275 11.74 8.89 -13.80
N TRP A 276 12.43 9.39 -14.79
CA TRP A 276 13.26 10.59 -14.64
C TRP A 276 12.43 11.85 -14.49
N GLN A 277 11.26 11.90 -15.15
CA GLN A 277 10.27 12.95 -14.94
C GLN A 277 9.75 12.97 -13.49
N VAL A 278 9.44 11.81 -12.92
CA VAL A 278 9.03 11.68 -11.50
C VAL A 278 10.13 12.13 -10.56
N VAL A 279 11.38 11.74 -10.83
CA VAL A 279 12.56 12.19 -10.06
C VAL A 279 12.68 13.71 -10.08
N ALA A 280 12.59 14.32 -11.25
CA ALA A 280 12.69 15.78 -11.40
C ALA A 280 11.49 16.50 -10.74
N LYS A 281 10.26 16.03 -11.01
CA LYS A 281 9.02 16.64 -10.52
C LYS A 281 8.95 16.69 -9.00
N HIS A 282 9.36 15.61 -8.34
CA HIS A 282 9.26 15.48 -6.90
C HIS A 282 10.60 15.66 -6.16
N HIS A 283 11.68 16.02 -6.85
CA HIS A 283 13.01 16.18 -6.25
C HIS A 283 13.43 14.96 -5.42
N VAL A 284 13.27 13.75 -5.98
CA VAL A 284 13.58 12.49 -5.31
C VAL A 284 15.06 12.44 -4.92
N ASN A 285 15.33 12.10 -3.65
CA ASN A 285 16.69 12.00 -3.11
C ASN A 285 17.21 10.57 -3.11
N ILE A 286 16.33 9.62 -2.82
CA ILE A 286 16.65 8.20 -2.77
C ILE A 286 15.75 7.45 -3.74
N PHE A 287 16.34 6.80 -4.73
CA PHE A 287 15.64 6.06 -5.78
C PHE A 287 15.98 4.57 -5.67
N TYR A 288 15.04 3.76 -5.21
CA TYR A 288 15.17 2.31 -5.08
C TYR A 288 14.32 1.59 -6.12
N THR A 289 14.98 0.82 -7.00
CA THR A 289 14.30 0.16 -8.12
C THR A 289 14.89 -1.21 -8.44
N ALA A 290 14.17 -1.99 -9.27
CA ALA A 290 14.64 -3.29 -9.68
C ALA A 290 15.69 -3.22 -10.79
N PRO A 291 16.74 -4.05 -10.76
CA PRO A 291 17.74 -4.11 -11.85
C PRO A 291 17.11 -4.38 -13.23
N THR A 292 16.01 -5.12 -13.27
CA THR A 292 15.26 -5.40 -14.51
C THR A 292 14.64 -4.16 -15.11
N ALA A 293 14.12 -3.25 -14.27
CA ALA A 293 13.57 -1.97 -14.72
C ALA A 293 14.67 -1.07 -15.31
N LEU A 294 15.81 -0.95 -14.60
CA LEU A 294 16.96 -0.18 -15.10
C LEU A 294 17.48 -0.72 -16.44
N ARG A 295 17.67 -2.04 -16.55
CA ARG A 295 18.12 -2.66 -17.81
C ARG A 295 17.17 -2.42 -18.96
N ALA A 296 15.86 -2.45 -18.70
CA ALA A 296 14.86 -2.14 -19.73
C ALA A 296 14.96 -0.69 -20.19
N LEU A 297 15.14 0.27 -19.25
CA LEU A 297 15.32 1.69 -19.59
C LEU A 297 16.65 1.96 -20.30
N MET A 298 17.75 1.34 -19.87
CA MET A 298 19.07 1.47 -20.53
C MET A 298 19.04 1.04 -22.00
N LYS A 299 18.22 0.05 -22.34
CA LYS A 299 18.06 -0.41 -23.73
C LYS A 299 17.50 0.69 -24.65
N GLU A 300 16.72 1.61 -24.10
CA GLU A 300 16.08 2.70 -24.84
C GLU A 300 16.99 3.94 -25.01
N GLY A 301 18.22 3.88 -24.46
CA GLY A 301 19.27 4.87 -24.63
C GLY A 301 19.31 5.98 -23.56
N ASP A 302 20.41 6.74 -23.59
CA ASP A 302 20.74 7.73 -22.55
C ASP A 302 20.02 9.08 -22.71
N THR A 303 19.36 9.30 -23.84
CA THR A 303 18.64 10.55 -24.11
C THR A 303 17.52 10.82 -23.10
N TRP A 304 16.84 9.77 -22.64
CA TRP A 304 15.73 9.90 -21.70
C TRP A 304 16.15 10.47 -20.35
N PRO A 305 17.15 9.92 -19.65
CA PRO A 305 17.60 10.50 -18.39
C PRO A 305 18.22 11.90 -18.56
N GLN A 306 18.81 12.23 -19.72
CA GLN A 306 19.43 13.53 -19.96
C GLN A 306 18.43 14.68 -20.10
N GLN A 307 17.17 14.40 -20.42
CA GLN A 307 16.10 15.40 -20.56
C GLN A 307 15.53 15.90 -19.23
N HIS A 308 15.86 15.26 -18.11
CA HIS A 308 15.28 15.56 -16.81
C HIS A 308 16.37 15.90 -15.78
N ASP A 309 16.05 16.83 -14.89
CA ASP A 309 16.89 17.17 -13.75
C ASP A 309 16.93 16.01 -12.74
N ARG A 310 18.13 15.56 -12.41
CA ARG A 310 18.38 14.48 -11.44
C ARG A 310 19.35 14.93 -10.35
N SER A 311 19.56 16.24 -10.23
CA SER A 311 20.51 16.81 -9.25
C SER A 311 20.12 16.56 -7.80
N SER A 312 18.82 16.26 -7.56
CA SER A 312 18.33 15.87 -6.23
C SER A 312 18.72 14.46 -5.81
N LEU A 313 19.02 13.55 -6.77
CA LEU A 313 19.36 12.17 -6.46
C LEU A 313 20.69 12.08 -5.72
N ARG A 314 20.62 11.53 -4.52
CA ARG A 314 21.78 11.25 -3.67
C ARG A 314 22.13 9.77 -3.66
N LEU A 315 21.14 8.90 -3.74
CA LEU A 315 21.30 7.45 -3.68
C LEU A 315 20.41 6.75 -4.71
N LEU A 316 21.00 5.78 -5.40
CA LEU A 316 20.33 4.80 -6.26
C LEU A 316 20.59 3.40 -5.71
N GLY A 317 19.51 2.66 -5.37
CA GLY A 317 19.56 1.31 -4.81
C GLY A 317 18.79 0.29 -5.64
#